data_5b022ba07691d55d5686c0a40317c899
#
_entry.id   5b022ba07691d55d5686c0a40317c899
#
_cell.length_a   1.000
_cell.length_b   1.000
_cell.length_c   1.000
_cell.angle_alpha   90.00
_cell.angle_beta   90.00
_cell.angle_gamma   90.00
#
_symmetry.space_group_name_H-M   'P 1'
#
loop_
_entity.id
_entity.type
_entity.pdbx_description
1 polymer ?
#
loop_
_entity_poly.entity_id
_entity_poly.type
_entity_poly.pdbx_seq_one_letter_code
_entity_poly.pdbx_strand_id
1 'polypeptide(L)'
;MNAVIHGMREGALTLAYCAIVTARDRARRLANPTTLGVRAVVTRDGRLLMVRHRSGATPWSLPGGGVSRGEDLAAAALREVREEGGCVVQVERLLGMYFQGDHGFNNYVAVFVCAATGDARPPVGDLEIVDARFFLPQDVPATADVGSLRRIAEFRRGLVGLAEMW
;
A
#
# COMPACT_ATOMS: atom_id res chain seq x y z
N MET A 1 17.64 10.99 -28.02
CA MET A 1 16.83 9.84 -28.50
C MET A 1 16.43 8.91 -27.37
N ASN A 2 17.34 8.47 -26.48
CA ASN A 2 17.01 7.56 -25.36
C ASN A 2 16.01 8.12 -24.34
N ALA A 3 16.07 9.40 -23.96
CA ALA A 3 15.17 10.01 -22.98
C ALA A 3 13.71 10.09 -23.49
N VAL A 4 13.52 10.36 -24.79
CA VAL A 4 12.17 10.41 -25.41
C VAL A 4 11.56 9.00 -25.46
N ILE A 5 12.33 8.00 -25.83
CA ILE A 5 11.88 6.61 -25.86
C ILE A 5 11.55 6.11 -24.45
N HIS A 6 12.34 6.50 -23.45
CA HIS A 6 12.08 6.16 -22.05
C HIS A 6 10.77 6.81 -21.57
N GLY A 7 10.57 8.10 -21.83
CA GLY A 7 9.33 8.81 -21.48
C GLY A 7 8.08 8.26 -22.17
N MET A 8 8.19 7.81 -23.44
CA MET A 8 7.06 7.18 -24.15
C MET A 8 6.72 5.79 -23.56
N ARG A 9 7.72 5.00 -23.17
CA ARG A 9 7.51 3.70 -22.50
C ARG A 9 6.83 3.88 -21.14
N GLU A 10 7.29 4.82 -20.32
CA GLU A 10 6.70 5.11 -19.01
C GLU A 10 5.25 5.60 -19.16
N GLY A 11 4.97 6.45 -20.14
CA GLY A 11 3.60 6.90 -20.45
C GLY A 11 2.68 5.75 -20.85
N ALA A 12 3.15 4.83 -21.70
CA ALA A 12 2.39 3.65 -22.14
C ALA A 12 2.11 2.70 -20.97
N LEU A 13 3.09 2.45 -20.10
CA LEU A 13 2.93 1.63 -18.90
C LEU A 13 1.93 2.24 -17.92
N THR A 14 1.97 3.54 -17.72
CA THR A 14 1.01 4.27 -16.88
C THR A 14 -0.41 4.16 -17.42
N LEU A 15 -0.61 4.32 -18.74
CA LEU A 15 -1.92 4.16 -19.37
C LEU A 15 -2.46 2.73 -19.25
N ALA A 16 -1.61 1.72 -19.48
CA ALA A 16 -1.97 0.31 -19.33
C ALA A 16 -2.37 -0.01 -17.89
N TYR A 17 -1.60 0.44 -16.91
CA TYR A 17 -1.91 0.29 -15.50
C TYR A 17 -3.26 0.94 -15.13
N CYS A 18 -3.48 2.20 -15.53
CA CYS A 18 -4.74 2.91 -15.30
C CYS A 18 -5.94 2.17 -15.91
N ALA A 19 -5.79 1.63 -17.12
CA ALA A 19 -6.86 0.88 -17.77
C ALA A 19 -7.22 -0.41 -17.00
N ILE A 20 -6.21 -1.17 -16.55
CA ILE A 20 -6.40 -2.39 -15.75
C ILE A 20 -7.10 -2.07 -14.42
N VAL A 21 -6.62 -1.06 -13.69
CA VAL A 21 -7.22 -0.63 -12.41
C VAL A 21 -8.67 -0.20 -12.61
N THR A 22 -8.94 0.63 -13.63
CA THR A 22 -10.30 1.10 -13.93
C THR A 22 -11.24 -0.05 -14.28
N ALA A 23 -10.81 -1.01 -15.09
CA ALA A 23 -11.60 -2.17 -15.46
C ALA A 23 -11.91 -3.07 -14.25
N ARG A 24 -10.90 -3.32 -13.41
CA ARG A 24 -11.05 -4.06 -12.15
C ARG A 24 -12.05 -3.41 -11.21
N ASP A 25 -11.94 -2.09 -11.02
CA ASP A 25 -12.81 -1.35 -10.12
C ASP A 25 -14.26 -1.27 -10.64
N ARG A 26 -14.46 -1.15 -11.97
CA ARG A 26 -15.79 -1.26 -12.57
C ARG A 26 -16.41 -2.63 -12.35
N ALA A 27 -15.65 -3.71 -12.58
CA ALA A 27 -16.13 -5.07 -12.34
C ALA A 27 -16.50 -5.29 -10.87
N ARG A 28 -15.68 -4.80 -9.93
CA ARG A 28 -15.96 -4.84 -8.49
C ARG A 28 -17.23 -4.07 -8.12
N ARG A 29 -17.43 -2.86 -8.66
CA ARG A 29 -18.66 -2.07 -8.40
C ARG A 29 -19.92 -2.77 -8.87
N LEU A 30 -19.88 -3.43 -10.02
CA LEU A 30 -21.02 -4.19 -10.55
C LEU A 30 -21.34 -5.44 -9.74
N ALA A 31 -20.32 -6.12 -9.22
CA ALA A 31 -20.46 -7.31 -8.39
C ALA A 31 -20.82 -7.00 -6.93
N ASN A 32 -20.65 -5.76 -6.49
CA ASN A 32 -20.81 -5.29 -5.09
C ASN A 32 -20.23 -6.28 -4.04
N PRO A 33 -19.01 -6.78 -4.21
CA PRO A 33 -18.43 -7.74 -3.29
C PRO A 33 -18.01 -7.06 -1.99
N THR A 34 -18.00 -7.83 -0.91
CA THR A 34 -17.18 -7.49 0.25
C THR A 34 -15.75 -7.96 -0.03
N THR A 35 -14.81 -7.05 -0.01
CA THR A 35 -13.39 -7.33 -0.23
C THR A 35 -12.60 -7.18 1.06
N LEU A 36 -11.49 -7.88 1.12
CA LEU A 36 -10.57 -7.85 2.24
C LEU A 36 -9.18 -7.46 1.73
N GLY A 37 -8.63 -6.43 2.35
CA GLY A 37 -7.28 -5.95 2.05
C GLY A 37 -6.43 -5.88 3.31
N VAL A 38 -5.14 -5.69 3.10
CA VAL A 38 -4.14 -5.47 4.15
C VAL A 38 -3.30 -4.25 3.86
N ARG A 39 -2.82 -3.59 4.91
CA ARG A 39 -1.76 -2.59 4.86
C ARG A 39 -0.79 -2.84 6.00
N ALA A 40 0.45 -2.39 5.86
CA ALA A 40 1.46 -2.54 6.89
C ALA A 40 2.11 -1.19 7.24
N VAL A 41 2.10 -0.83 8.51
CA VAL A 41 2.97 0.19 9.07
C VAL A 41 4.29 -0.50 9.37
N VAL A 42 5.23 -0.37 8.45
CA VAL A 42 6.54 -1.03 8.56
C VAL A 42 7.54 -0.03 9.14
N THR A 43 8.18 -0.44 10.23
CA THR A 43 9.18 0.39 10.92
C THR A 43 10.57 -0.19 10.79
N ARG A 44 11.57 0.70 10.73
CA ARG A 44 12.98 0.38 10.85
C ARG A 44 13.75 1.59 11.35
N ASP A 45 14.49 1.46 12.44
CA ASP A 45 15.33 2.53 13.01
C ASP A 45 14.57 3.87 13.16
N GLY A 46 13.31 3.81 13.64
CA GLY A 46 12.42 4.97 13.79
C GLY A 46 11.89 5.57 12.49
N ARG A 47 12.13 4.93 11.34
CA ARG A 47 11.62 5.31 10.02
C ARG A 47 10.43 4.46 9.62
N LEU A 48 9.64 4.95 8.67
CA LEU A 48 8.42 4.33 8.14
C LEU A 48 8.59 4.03 6.65
N LEU A 49 8.28 2.80 6.23
CA LEU A 49 8.27 2.43 4.83
C LEU A 49 7.05 3.03 4.13
N MET A 50 7.29 3.73 3.05
CA MET A 50 6.26 4.14 2.10
C MET A 50 6.61 3.59 0.72
N VAL A 51 5.58 3.22 -0.02
CA VAL A 51 5.68 2.80 -1.42
C VAL A 51 5.03 3.83 -2.33
N ARG A 52 5.55 4.02 -3.53
CA ARG A 52 5.01 4.98 -4.49
C ARG A 52 4.43 4.28 -5.70
N HIS A 53 3.13 4.46 -5.86
CA HIS A 53 2.42 3.94 -7.03
C HIS A 53 2.71 4.78 -8.28
N ARG A 54 2.63 4.13 -9.44
CA ARG A 54 2.90 4.75 -10.75
C ARG A 54 1.92 5.87 -11.09
N SER A 55 0.70 5.79 -10.59
CA SER A 55 -0.37 6.76 -10.85
C SER A 55 -1.15 7.08 -9.58
N GLY A 56 -1.96 8.14 -9.67
CA GLY A 56 -2.82 8.60 -8.58
C GLY A 56 -2.46 10.01 -8.11
N ALA A 57 -3.44 10.68 -7.53
CA ALA A 57 -3.26 12.02 -6.95
C ALA A 57 -2.41 11.98 -5.68
N THR A 58 -2.46 10.85 -4.95
CA THR A 58 -1.70 10.58 -3.72
C THR A 58 -0.85 9.33 -3.92
N PRO A 59 0.28 9.41 -4.66
CA PRO A 59 1.02 8.23 -5.10
C PRO A 59 1.73 7.48 -3.97
N TRP A 60 2.02 8.11 -2.84
CA TRP A 60 2.66 7.48 -1.69
C TRP A 60 1.63 6.88 -0.74
N SER A 61 1.83 5.63 -0.35
CA SER A 61 0.97 4.93 0.61
C SER A 61 1.76 3.96 1.48
N LEU A 62 1.12 3.44 2.52
CA LEU A 62 1.61 2.24 3.19
C LEU A 62 1.57 1.06 2.22
N PRO A 63 2.56 0.15 2.24
CA PRO A 63 2.53 -1.07 1.44
C PRO A 63 1.34 -1.93 1.80
N GLY A 64 0.77 -2.62 0.80
CA GLY A 64 -0.33 -3.55 0.98
C GLY A 64 -1.30 -3.62 -0.19
N GLY A 65 -2.11 -4.64 -0.21
CA GLY A 65 -3.03 -4.97 -1.29
C GLY A 65 -4.15 -5.92 -0.87
N GLY A 66 -4.62 -6.72 -1.81
CA GLY A 66 -5.70 -7.66 -1.57
C GLY A 66 -5.23 -8.95 -0.89
N VAL A 67 -6.13 -9.56 -0.11
CA VAL A 67 -5.92 -10.89 0.46
C VAL A 67 -6.27 -11.95 -0.59
N SER A 68 -5.36 -12.88 -0.85
CA SER A 68 -5.57 -13.95 -1.80
C SER A 68 -6.46 -15.06 -1.21
N ARG A 69 -7.08 -15.85 -2.08
CA ARG A 69 -7.92 -16.97 -1.62
C ARG A 69 -7.07 -18.00 -0.85
N GLY A 70 -7.48 -18.30 0.38
CA GLY A 70 -6.78 -19.27 1.24
C GLY A 70 -5.57 -18.69 1.96
N GLU A 71 -5.34 -17.38 1.85
CA GLU A 71 -4.26 -16.67 2.53
C GLU A 71 -4.79 -16.04 3.82
N ASP A 72 -4.04 -16.10 4.92
CA ASP A 72 -4.38 -15.36 6.13
C ASP A 72 -3.91 -13.89 6.02
N LEU A 73 -4.47 -13.03 6.89
CA LEU A 73 -4.20 -11.59 6.84
C LEU A 73 -2.73 -11.23 7.09
N ALA A 74 -2.08 -11.93 8.01
CA ALA A 74 -0.68 -11.65 8.34
C ALA A 74 0.25 -12.09 7.19
N ALA A 75 -0.03 -13.27 6.61
CA ALA A 75 0.69 -13.75 5.42
C ALA A 75 0.54 -12.79 4.24
N ALA A 76 -0.68 -12.27 4.00
CA ALA A 76 -0.94 -11.27 2.97
C ALA A 76 -0.11 -10.00 3.22
N ALA A 77 -0.07 -9.49 4.45
CA ALA A 77 0.71 -8.30 4.78
C ALA A 77 2.22 -8.53 4.55
N LEU A 78 2.76 -9.69 4.94
CA LEU A 78 4.16 -10.04 4.70
C LEU A 78 4.49 -10.14 3.21
N ARG A 79 3.59 -10.77 2.42
CA ARG A 79 3.73 -10.89 0.96
C ARG A 79 3.76 -9.52 0.30
N GLU A 80 2.78 -8.66 0.60
CA GLU A 80 2.68 -7.31 0.02
C GLU A 80 3.91 -6.46 0.36
N VAL A 81 4.38 -6.47 1.61
CA VAL A 81 5.59 -5.73 1.99
C VAL A 81 6.82 -6.23 1.21
N ARG A 82 6.93 -7.54 1.00
CA ARG A 82 8.02 -8.12 0.22
C ARG A 82 7.92 -7.74 -1.26
N GLU A 83 6.72 -7.77 -1.83
CA GLU A 83 6.47 -7.47 -3.26
C GLU A 83 6.65 -5.99 -3.55
N GLU A 84 6.08 -5.10 -2.75
CA GLU A 84 6.09 -3.66 -2.98
C GLU A 84 7.31 -2.95 -2.36
N GLY A 85 7.71 -3.36 -1.16
CA GLY A 85 8.81 -2.74 -0.40
C GLY A 85 10.15 -3.42 -0.57
N GLY A 86 10.17 -4.67 -1.07
CA GLY A 86 11.38 -5.46 -1.30
C GLY A 86 12.18 -5.76 -0.03
N CYS A 87 11.56 -5.70 1.15
CA CYS A 87 12.21 -6.00 2.42
C CYS A 87 11.51 -7.13 3.16
N VAL A 88 12.27 -7.80 4.04
CA VAL A 88 11.75 -8.83 4.94
C VAL A 88 11.31 -8.17 6.23
N VAL A 89 10.12 -8.54 6.71
CA VAL A 89 9.55 -7.99 7.93
C VAL A 89 9.02 -9.09 8.84
N GLN A 90 8.87 -8.76 10.11
CA GLN A 90 8.15 -9.55 11.09
C GLN A 90 6.91 -8.78 11.54
N VAL A 91 5.76 -9.47 11.59
CA VAL A 91 4.54 -8.90 12.15
C VAL A 91 4.68 -8.81 13.66
N GLU A 92 4.48 -7.61 14.20
CA GLU A 92 4.48 -7.37 15.65
C GLU A 92 3.07 -7.47 16.22
N ARG A 93 2.10 -6.84 15.55
CA ARG A 93 0.71 -6.79 16.01
C ARG A 93 -0.25 -6.30 14.94
N LEU A 94 -1.54 -6.53 15.15
CA LEU A 94 -2.62 -5.84 14.42
C LEU A 94 -2.80 -4.43 15.03
N LEU A 95 -2.80 -3.40 14.18
CA LEU A 95 -3.18 -2.03 14.58
C LEU A 95 -4.70 -1.91 14.67
N GLY A 96 -5.40 -2.36 13.64
CA GLY A 96 -6.86 -2.33 13.57
C GLY A 96 -7.43 -2.85 12.26
N MET A 97 -8.77 -2.86 12.21
CA MET A 97 -9.56 -3.15 11.01
C MET A 97 -10.31 -1.88 10.59
N TYR A 98 -10.26 -1.55 9.32
CA TYR A 98 -10.84 -0.30 8.82
C TYR A 98 -11.80 -0.57 7.67
N PHE A 99 -12.93 0.14 7.68
CA PHE A 99 -13.92 0.07 6.63
C PHE A 99 -13.70 1.20 5.62
N GLN A 100 -13.67 0.84 4.34
CA GLN A 100 -13.59 1.75 3.22
C GLN A 100 -14.75 1.47 2.26
N GLY A 101 -15.74 2.35 2.24
CA GLY A 101 -16.96 2.19 1.45
C GLY A 101 -17.14 3.18 0.30
N ASP A 102 -16.17 4.04 0.05
CA ASP A 102 -16.22 5.15 -0.91
C ASP A 102 -16.05 4.72 -2.37
N HIS A 103 -15.60 3.49 -2.63
CA HIS A 103 -15.38 2.95 -3.98
C HIS A 103 -16.60 2.25 -4.60
N GLY A 104 -17.76 2.26 -3.93
CA GLY A 104 -18.97 1.59 -4.40
C GLY A 104 -19.02 0.08 -4.15
N PHE A 105 -18.14 -0.42 -3.27
CA PHE A 105 -18.16 -1.76 -2.70
C PHE A 105 -17.59 -1.73 -1.27
N ASN A 106 -17.93 -2.74 -0.48
CA ASN A 106 -17.44 -2.84 0.89
C ASN A 106 -16.00 -3.35 0.89
N ASN A 107 -15.06 -2.57 1.39
CA ASN A 107 -13.68 -3.00 1.56
C ASN A 107 -13.28 -2.91 3.04
N TYR A 108 -12.81 -4.01 3.60
CA TYR A 108 -12.23 -4.06 4.95
C TYR A 108 -10.72 -4.20 4.85
N VAL A 109 -10.00 -3.33 5.54
CA VAL A 109 -8.53 -3.28 5.50
C VAL A 109 -7.98 -3.58 6.88
N ALA A 110 -7.28 -4.70 7.00
CA ALA A 110 -6.50 -5.01 8.20
C ALA A 110 -5.14 -4.29 8.13
N VAL A 111 -4.80 -3.53 9.16
CA VAL A 111 -3.51 -2.84 9.22
C VAL A 111 -2.63 -3.47 10.28
N PHE A 112 -1.47 -3.96 9.85
CA PHE A 112 -0.47 -4.55 10.73
C PHE A 112 0.67 -3.59 11.01
N VAL A 113 1.26 -3.69 12.20
CA VAL A 113 2.56 -3.11 12.53
C VAL A 113 3.61 -4.18 12.33
N CYS A 114 4.65 -3.83 11.58
CA CYS A 114 5.72 -4.74 11.22
C CYS A 114 7.09 -4.09 11.45
N ALA A 115 8.07 -4.88 11.86
CA ALA A 115 9.47 -4.48 11.97
C ALA A 115 10.27 -5.04 10.79
N ALA A 116 11.00 -4.18 10.07
CA ALA A 116 11.85 -4.60 8.97
C ALA A 116 13.27 -4.91 9.43
N THR A 117 13.86 -5.97 8.86
CA THR A 117 15.24 -6.39 9.12
C THR A 117 16.24 -5.93 8.06
N GLY A 118 15.76 -5.34 6.94
CA GLY A 118 16.57 -4.91 5.81
C GLY A 118 16.09 -3.60 5.19
N ASP A 119 16.85 -3.09 4.21
CA ASP A 119 16.48 -1.89 3.46
C ASP A 119 15.36 -2.15 2.47
N ALA A 120 14.60 -1.09 2.16
CA ALA A 120 13.63 -1.13 1.09
C ALA A 120 14.34 -1.25 -0.28
N ARG A 121 13.78 -2.08 -1.16
CA ARG A 121 14.26 -2.26 -2.53
C ARG A 121 13.05 -2.24 -3.46
N PRO A 122 12.79 -1.11 -4.13
CA PRO A 122 11.65 -1.05 -5.04
C PRO A 122 11.76 -2.12 -6.12
N PRO A 123 10.66 -2.76 -6.51
CA PRO A 123 10.67 -3.79 -7.53
C PRO A 123 11.09 -3.21 -8.87
N VAL A 124 12.01 -3.93 -9.56
CA VAL A 124 12.53 -3.50 -10.87
C VAL A 124 11.54 -3.90 -11.97
N GLY A 125 11.09 -2.92 -12.76
CA GLY A 125 10.20 -3.18 -13.89
C GLY A 125 8.74 -3.47 -13.50
N ASP A 126 8.36 -3.21 -12.26
CA ASP A 126 6.98 -3.37 -11.81
C ASP A 126 6.04 -2.34 -12.47
N LEU A 127 4.80 -2.78 -12.80
CA LEU A 127 3.80 -1.92 -13.43
C LEU A 127 3.11 -0.99 -12.44
N GLU A 128 3.06 -1.36 -11.17
CA GLU A 128 2.33 -0.66 -10.12
C GLU A 128 3.25 0.21 -9.25
N ILE A 129 4.32 -0.36 -8.71
CA ILE A 129 5.23 0.30 -7.77
C ILE A 129 6.46 0.83 -8.50
N VAL A 130 6.74 2.10 -8.32
CA VAL A 130 7.89 2.78 -8.94
C VAL A 130 8.96 3.20 -7.96
N ASP A 131 8.65 3.18 -6.66
CA ASP A 131 9.60 3.54 -5.61
C ASP A 131 9.17 2.96 -4.25
N ALA A 132 10.13 2.66 -3.38
CA ALA A 132 9.91 2.25 -2.01
C ALA A 132 11.04 2.79 -1.13
N ARG A 133 10.71 3.51 -0.05
CA ARG A 133 11.70 4.18 0.82
C ARG A 133 11.25 4.22 2.26
N PHE A 134 12.25 4.23 3.15
CA PHE A 134 12.06 4.55 4.55
C PHE A 134 12.19 6.06 4.77
N PHE A 135 11.15 6.68 5.33
CA PHE A 135 11.10 8.10 5.70
C PHE A 135 11.14 8.27 7.21
N LEU A 136 11.79 9.32 7.72
CA LEU A 136 11.51 9.76 9.08
C LEU A 136 10.04 10.21 9.17
N PRO A 137 9.35 10.06 10.31
CA PRO A 137 7.93 10.38 10.42
C PRO A 137 7.55 11.81 9.99
N GLN A 138 8.45 12.78 10.19
CA GLN A 138 8.25 14.17 9.77
C GLN A 138 8.50 14.40 8.28
N ASP A 139 9.21 13.49 7.61
CA ASP A 139 9.58 13.59 6.19
C ASP A 139 8.65 12.76 5.28
N VAL A 140 7.66 12.08 5.86
CA VAL A 140 6.63 11.38 5.07
C VAL A 140 5.93 12.40 4.17
N PRO A 141 5.84 12.16 2.85
CA PRO A 141 5.26 13.13 1.91
C PRO A 141 3.84 13.53 2.31
N ALA A 142 3.59 14.85 2.40
CA ALA A 142 2.25 15.37 2.71
C ALA A 142 1.21 15.01 1.62
N THR A 143 1.68 14.64 0.41
CA THR A 143 0.86 14.13 -0.70
C THR A 143 0.59 12.63 -0.61
N ALA A 144 0.96 11.97 0.49
CA ALA A 144 0.62 10.58 0.71
C ALA A 144 -0.89 10.39 0.91
N ASP A 145 -1.35 9.15 0.68
CA ASP A 145 -2.74 8.76 0.92
C ASP A 145 -3.19 9.12 2.34
N VAL A 146 -4.33 9.79 2.45
CA VAL A 146 -4.87 10.29 3.72
C VAL A 146 -5.12 9.16 4.71
N GLY A 147 -5.61 8.02 4.25
CA GLY A 147 -5.79 6.83 5.09
C GLY A 147 -4.46 6.36 5.67
N SER A 148 -3.41 6.28 4.86
CA SER A 148 -2.05 5.92 5.30
C SER A 148 -1.52 6.90 6.35
N LEU A 149 -1.69 8.21 6.13
CA LEU A 149 -1.26 9.23 7.10
C LEU A 149 -1.97 9.11 8.44
N ARG A 150 -3.28 8.81 8.43
CA ARG A 150 -4.06 8.54 9.64
C ARG A 150 -3.54 7.32 10.39
N ARG A 151 -3.28 6.20 9.71
CA ARG A 151 -2.75 4.96 10.32
C ARG A 151 -1.36 5.19 10.93
N ILE A 152 -0.51 5.97 10.27
CA ILE A 152 0.79 6.38 10.83
C ILE A 152 0.59 7.20 12.10
N ALA A 153 -0.35 8.14 12.12
CA ALA A 153 -0.63 8.95 13.29
C ALA A 153 -1.17 8.11 14.47
N GLU A 154 -2.05 7.15 14.20
CA GLU A 154 -2.57 6.20 15.21
C GLU A 154 -1.46 5.32 15.78
N PHE A 155 -0.60 4.76 14.91
CA PHE A 155 0.58 4.01 15.32
C PHE A 155 1.48 4.84 16.25
N ARG A 156 1.80 6.08 15.88
CA ARG A 156 2.65 6.98 16.69
C ARG A 156 2.03 7.34 18.04
N ARG A 157 0.72 7.32 18.15
CA ARG A 157 -0.02 7.53 19.41
C ARG A 157 -0.10 6.24 20.25
N GLY A 158 0.45 5.11 19.77
CA GLY A 158 0.40 3.84 20.47
C GLY A 158 -0.99 3.18 20.50
N LEU A 159 -1.91 3.58 19.62
CA LEU A 159 -3.26 3.03 19.58
C LEU A 159 -3.23 1.59 19.06
N VAL A 160 -4.17 0.78 19.53
CA VAL A 160 -4.35 -0.63 19.15
C VAL A 160 -5.82 -1.02 19.15
N GLY A 161 -6.16 -2.09 18.43
CA GLY A 161 -7.49 -2.67 18.43
C GLY A 161 -8.56 -1.76 17.83
N LEU A 162 -8.19 -0.92 16.88
CA LEU A 162 -9.10 0.04 16.25
C LEU A 162 -10.08 -0.64 15.30
N ALA A 163 -11.32 -0.16 15.26
CA ALA A 163 -12.33 -0.52 14.29
C ALA A 163 -13.00 0.77 13.78
N GLU A 164 -12.46 1.34 12.71
CA GLU A 164 -12.72 2.71 12.28
C GLU A 164 -12.95 2.78 10.75
N MET A 165 -13.31 3.98 10.28
CA MET A 165 -13.29 4.28 8.83
C MET A 165 -11.85 4.49 8.35
N TRP A 166 -11.58 4.08 7.09
CA TRP A 166 -10.27 4.27 6.45
C TRP A 166 -9.86 5.74 6.32
#